data_54210c790f78966dc5effd3f7dc5ad28
#
_entry.id   54210c790f78966dc5effd3f7dc5ad28
#
_cell.length_a   1.000
_cell.length_b   1.000
_cell.length_c   1.000
_cell.angle_alpha   90.00
_cell.angle_beta   90.00
_cell.angle_gamma   90.00
#
_symmetry.space_group_name_H-M   'P 1'
#
loop_
_entity.id
_entity.type
_entity.pdbx_description
1 polymer ?
#
loop_
_entity_poly.entity_id
_entity_poly.type
_entity_poly.pdbx_seq_one_letter_code
_entity_poly.pdbx_strand_id
1 'polypeptide(L)'
;SIVSEFENIEVILAPVLSIDRQNKKVVCDYREIPYDYLILACGATHSYFGRDDWEDNAPGLTSIEEATEIRRRVFLYYELAEREENVDRQKEYLTFIVVGGGPTGVELAGALGEISRYTLESNFRHINPKRTRIILIEAGPRILHAFDADLSEHAARELERLGVTIWTNTAVTEVRSDGVTAGGENIRARTILWAAGVLGNGMNRTLGVELDRQSRVIVEADMSIPESPDVFVVGDQASFSHTADGKALPGLAPVAIQQGKHVAKNIIAEVKGKERKPFVYFDKG
;
A
#
# COMPACT_ATOMS: atom_id res chain seq x y z
N SER A 1 -0.33 5.43 23.39
CA SER A 1 0.73 4.95 22.49
C SER A 1 1.14 3.52 22.88
N ILE A 2 1.43 2.65 21.90
CA ILE A 2 1.91 1.27 22.15
C ILE A 2 3.25 1.26 22.90
N VAL A 3 4.01 2.34 22.82
CA VAL A 3 5.35 2.48 23.41
C VAL A 3 5.38 3.43 24.62
N SER A 4 4.22 3.91 25.09
CA SER A 4 4.15 4.91 26.18
C SER A 4 4.60 4.39 27.56
N GLU A 5 4.70 3.08 27.74
CA GLU A 5 5.17 2.43 28.97
C GLU A 5 6.71 2.34 29.06
N PHE A 6 7.43 2.75 28.04
CA PHE A 6 8.89 2.75 28.02
C PHE A 6 9.42 4.17 28.29
N GLU A 7 10.05 4.40 29.43
CA GLU A 7 10.58 5.71 29.84
C GLU A 7 11.67 6.27 28.92
N ASN A 8 12.36 5.41 28.18
CA ASN A 8 13.41 5.78 27.24
C ASN A 8 12.91 6.06 25.83
N ILE A 9 11.59 6.11 25.61
CA ILE A 9 10.98 6.40 24.32
C ILE A 9 10.20 7.71 24.36
N GLU A 10 10.56 8.65 23.50
CA GLU A 10 9.80 9.86 23.24
C GLU A 10 9.05 9.72 21.92
N VAL A 11 7.74 9.92 21.94
CA VAL A 11 6.91 9.93 20.71
C VAL A 11 6.60 11.37 20.32
N ILE A 12 6.99 11.73 19.11
CA ILE A 12 6.83 13.09 18.59
C ILE A 12 5.91 13.03 17.39
N LEU A 13 4.79 13.75 17.43
CA LEU A 13 3.88 13.95 16.31
C LEU A 13 4.29 15.23 15.57
N ALA A 14 5.03 15.07 14.48
CA ALA A 14 5.49 16.18 13.65
C ALA A 14 5.77 15.73 12.22
N PRO A 15 5.47 16.57 11.20
CA PRO A 15 5.97 16.36 9.85
C PRO A 15 7.50 16.44 9.80
N VAL A 16 8.11 15.43 9.20
CA VAL A 16 9.53 15.46 8.85
C VAL A 16 9.65 16.07 7.45
N LEU A 17 10.41 17.16 7.33
CA LEU A 17 10.58 17.90 6.09
C LEU A 17 11.79 17.39 5.28
N SER A 18 12.89 17.07 5.97
CA SER A 18 14.11 16.56 5.34
C SER A 18 15.03 15.87 6.35
N ILE A 19 16.03 15.18 5.82
CA ILE A 19 17.11 14.57 6.60
C ILE A 19 18.44 15.24 6.21
N ASP A 20 19.07 15.91 7.17
CA ASP A 20 20.43 16.44 7.04
C ASP A 20 21.42 15.38 7.52
N ARG A 21 21.94 14.58 6.57
CA ARG A 21 22.89 13.50 6.86
C ARG A 21 24.25 14.01 7.31
N GLN A 22 24.66 15.19 6.82
CA GLN A 22 25.98 15.74 7.14
C GLN A 22 26.08 16.20 8.59
N ASN A 23 25.01 16.82 9.08
CA ASN A 23 24.93 17.30 10.46
C ASN A 23 24.18 16.33 11.38
N LYS A 24 23.78 15.14 10.88
CA LYS A 24 23.03 14.11 11.62
C LYS A 24 21.77 14.66 12.31
N LYS A 25 20.89 15.28 11.53
CA LYS A 25 19.67 15.90 12.03
C LYS A 25 18.46 15.49 11.19
N VAL A 26 17.35 15.25 11.86
CA VAL A 26 16.02 15.18 11.28
C VAL A 26 15.40 16.56 11.37
N VAL A 27 15.03 17.16 10.24
CA VAL A 27 14.42 18.48 10.17
C VAL A 27 12.89 18.33 10.19
N CYS A 28 12.28 18.75 11.28
CA CYS A 28 10.82 18.82 11.43
C CYS A 28 10.31 20.26 11.19
N ASP A 29 9.01 20.42 11.09
CA ASP A 29 8.37 21.71 10.88
C ASP A 29 8.61 22.72 12.02
N TYR A 30 8.92 22.26 13.23
CA TYR A 30 9.06 23.12 14.42
C TYR A 30 10.44 23.02 15.11
N ARG A 31 11.24 21.98 14.84
CA ARG A 31 12.60 21.82 15.40
C ARG A 31 13.46 20.87 14.57
N GLU A 32 14.77 20.90 14.82
CA GLU A 32 15.72 19.90 14.38
C GLU A 32 15.99 18.89 15.50
N ILE A 33 16.06 17.61 15.15
CA ILE A 33 16.29 16.51 16.10
C ILE A 33 17.63 15.85 15.72
N PRO A 34 18.66 15.96 16.56
CA PRO A 34 19.94 15.26 16.31
C PRO A 34 19.77 13.76 16.54
N TYR A 35 20.60 12.97 15.84
CA TYR A 35 20.64 11.52 16.00
C TYR A 35 22.07 10.97 15.96
N ASP A 36 22.30 9.86 16.65
CA ASP A 36 23.49 9.03 16.49
C ASP A 36 23.22 7.96 15.43
N TYR A 37 22.01 7.38 15.45
CA TYR A 37 21.50 6.44 14.47
C TYR A 37 20.09 6.85 14.03
N LEU A 38 19.82 6.73 12.74
CA LEU A 38 18.48 7.02 12.18
C LEU A 38 17.94 5.77 11.48
N ILE A 39 16.70 5.43 11.76
CA ILE A 39 15.97 4.38 11.05
C ILE A 39 14.78 5.01 10.34
N LEU A 40 14.76 4.94 9.02
CA LEU A 40 13.64 5.39 8.20
C LEU A 40 12.72 4.19 7.92
N ALA A 41 11.49 4.30 8.39
CA ALA A 41 10.45 3.28 8.27
C ALA A 41 9.10 3.91 7.84
N CYS A 42 9.16 4.87 6.89
CA CYS A 42 8.01 5.68 6.46
C CYS A 42 7.09 4.95 5.47
N GLY A 43 7.39 3.71 5.12
CA GLY A 43 6.59 2.91 4.20
C GLY A 43 6.63 3.43 2.76
N ALA A 44 5.54 3.20 2.05
CA ALA A 44 5.36 3.56 0.65
C ALA A 44 4.10 4.44 0.48
N THR A 45 4.00 5.08 -0.67
CA THR A 45 2.84 5.86 -1.10
C THR A 45 2.25 5.27 -2.38
N HIS A 46 1.08 5.74 -2.76
CA HIS A 46 0.46 5.34 -4.02
C HIS A 46 1.20 5.94 -5.21
N SER A 47 1.17 5.20 -6.31
CA SER A 47 1.57 5.68 -7.62
C SER A 47 0.36 5.73 -8.54
N TYR A 48 0.02 6.91 -9.00
CA TYR A 48 -0.99 7.09 -10.06
C TYR A 48 -0.35 7.17 -11.46
N PHE A 49 0.92 6.73 -11.58
CA PHE A 49 1.67 6.70 -12.85
C PHE A 49 1.71 8.06 -13.58
N GLY A 50 1.85 9.16 -12.80
CA GLY A 50 1.87 10.53 -13.31
C GLY A 50 0.49 11.18 -13.48
N ARG A 51 -0.56 10.51 -13.02
CA ARG A 51 -1.94 11.01 -13.03
C ARG A 51 -2.42 11.26 -11.60
N ASP A 52 -1.73 12.13 -10.89
CA ASP A 52 -2.05 12.48 -9.49
C ASP A 52 -3.43 13.14 -9.34
N ASP A 53 -3.98 13.66 -10.47
CA ASP A 53 -5.36 14.12 -10.59
C ASP A 53 -6.43 13.03 -10.34
N TRP A 54 -6.04 11.76 -10.31
CA TRP A 54 -6.95 10.64 -10.03
C TRP A 54 -7.20 10.37 -8.55
N GLU A 55 -6.33 10.87 -7.67
CA GLU A 55 -6.37 10.60 -6.23
C GLU A 55 -7.72 10.96 -5.59
N ASP A 56 -8.28 12.12 -5.92
CA ASP A 56 -9.56 12.58 -5.39
C ASP A 56 -10.72 11.61 -5.73
N ASN A 57 -10.67 11.00 -6.91
CA ASN A 57 -11.71 10.10 -7.40
C ASN A 57 -11.45 8.63 -7.05
N ALA A 58 -10.21 8.24 -6.87
CA ALA A 58 -9.78 6.89 -6.60
C ALA A 58 -8.78 6.85 -5.44
N PRO A 59 -9.22 7.01 -4.19
CA PRO A 59 -8.33 6.95 -3.02
C PRO A 59 -7.64 5.59 -2.93
N GLY A 60 -6.40 5.63 -2.47
CA GLY A 60 -5.64 4.44 -2.15
C GLY A 60 -5.90 3.92 -0.73
N LEU A 61 -5.06 2.98 -0.27
CA LEU A 61 -5.14 2.39 1.07
C LEU A 61 -3.75 2.23 1.68
N THR A 62 -3.18 3.33 2.20
CA THR A 62 -1.90 3.33 2.92
C THR A 62 -1.98 4.01 4.28
N SER A 63 -3.08 4.73 4.57
CA SER A 63 -3.28 5.43 5.83
C SER A 63 -4.62 5.08 6.49
N ILE A 64 -4.76 5.41 7.76
CA ILE A 64 -6.03 5.25 8.52
C ILE A 64 -7.10 6.19 7.96
N GLU A 65 -6.71 7.38 7.54
CA GLU A 65 -7.57 8.38 6.93
C GLU A 65 -8.17 7.85 5.63
N GLU A 66 -7.37 7.27 4.76
CA GLU A 66 -7.82 6.62 3.52
C GLU A 66 -8.73 5.43 3.79
N ALA A 67 -8.37 4.56 4.74
CA ALA A 67 -9.23 3.44 5.15
C ALA A 67 -10.60 3.92 5.65
N THR A 68 -10.62 5.01 6.42
CA THR A 68 -11.85 5.62 6.94
C THR A 68 -12.68 6.22 5.80
N GLU A 69 -12.04 6.89 4.84
CA GLU A 69 -12.70 7.45 3.67
C GLU A 69 -13.28 6.36 2.76
N ILE A 70 -12.53 5.29 2.49
CA ILE A 70 -13.03 4.12 1.74
C ILE A 70 -14.28 3.54 2.43
N ARG A 71 -14.19 3.29 3.74
CA ARG A 71 -15.33 2.80 4.51
C ARG A 71 -16.54 3.72 4.40
N ARG A 72 -16.32 5.04 4.58
CA ARG A 72 -17.38 6.05 4.45
C ARG A 72 -18.03 6.01 3.07
N ARG A 73 -17.23 5.97 1.98
CA ARG A 73 -17.75 5.89 0.61
C ARG A 73 -18.57 4.64 0.39
N VAL A 74 -18.07 3.48 0.78
CA VAL A 74 -18.75 2.19 0.60
C VAL A 74 -20.15 2.25 1.23
N PHE A 75 -20.26 2.58 2.52
CA PHE A 75 -21.56 2.62 3.19
C PHE A 75 -22.47 3.73 2.68
N LEU A 76 -21.93 4.91 2.39
CA LEU A 76 -22.68 6.02 1.82
C LEU A 76 -23.36 5.62 0.49
N TYR A 77 -22.65 4.92 -0.40
CA TYR A 77 -23.23 4.55 -1.68
C TYR A 77 -24.25 3.43 -1.59
N TYR A 78 -24.22 2.56 -0.58
CA TYR A 78 -25.32 1.66 -0.28
C TYR A 78 -26.56 2.43 0.19
N GLU A 79 -26.42 3.42 1.07
CA GLU A 79 -27.53 4.26 1.53
C GLU A 79 -28.12 5.12 0.39
N LEU A 80 -27.25 5.64 -0.50
CA LEU A 80 -27.71 6.38 -1.68
C LEU A 80 -28.46 5.46 -2.66
N ALA A 81 -27.99 4.23 -2.85
CA ALA A 81 -28.64 3.26 -3.71
C ALA A 81 -30.02 2.83 -3.16
N GLU A 82 -30.16 2.70 -1.82
CA GLU A 82 -31.43 2.32 -1.17
C GLU A 82 -32.57 3.31 -1.46
N ARG A 83 -32.25 4.60 -1.55
CA ARG A 83 -33.24 5.67 -1.80
C ARG A 83 -33.34 6.12 -3.27
N GLU A 84 -32.50 5.59 -4.16
CA GLU A 84 -32.46 6.00 -5.57
C GLU A 84 -33.54 5.27 -6.37
N GLU A 85 -34.38 6.04 -7.04
CA GLU A 85 -35.46 5.52 -7.89
C GLU A 85 -35.00 5.25 -9.33
N ASN A 86 -33.95 5.96 -9.79
CA ASN A 86 -33.40 5.75 -11.11
C ASN A 86 -32.50 4.51 -11.11
N VAL A 87 -32.92 3.49 -11.84
CA VAL A 87 -32.25 2.17 -11.89
C VAL A 87 -30.79 2.27 -12.37
N ASP A 88 -30.49 3.17 -13.31
CA ASP A 88 -29.12 3.29 -13.82
C ASP A 88 -28.21 4.00 -12.83
N ARG A 89 -28.69 5.02 -12.12
CA ARG A 89 -27.95 5.63 -11.00
C ARG A 89 -27.77 4.66 -9.84
N GLN A 90 -28.79 3.86 -9.53
CA GLN A 90 -28.70 2.83 -8.50
C GLN A 90 -27.60 1.82 -8.83
N LYS A 91 -27.48 1.41 -10.10
CA LYS A 91 -26.39 0.54 -10.57
C LYS A 91 -25.02 1.21 -10.44
N GLU A 92 -24.89 2.52 -10.75
CA GLU A 92 -23.64 3.27 -10.56
C GLU A 92 -23.20 3.26 -9.09
N TYR A 93 -24.13 3.45 -8.15
CA TYR A 93 -23.87 3.41 -6.71
C TYR A 93 -23.44 2.02 -6.22
N LEU A 94 -24.03 0.96 -6.80
CA LEU A 94 -23.73 -0.44 -6.47
C LEU A 94 -22.61 -1.04 -7.34
N THR A 95 -21.86 -0.22 -8.08
CA THR A 95 -20.67 -0.66 -8.81
C THR A 95 -19.42 -0.15 -8.09
N PHE A 96 -18.57 -1.08 -7.66
CA PHE A 96 -17.29 -0.83 -7.00
C PHE A 96 -16.16 -1.31 -7.89
N ILE A 97 -15.16 -0.47 -8.10
CA ILE A 97 -13.99 -0.77 -8.92
C ILE A 97 -12.76 -0.75 -8.02
N VAL A 98 -11.98 -1.81 -8.08
CA VAL A 98 -10.66 -1.90 -7.45
C VAL A 98 -9.63 -1.99 -8.57
N VAL A 99 -8.69 -1.06 -8.61
CA VAL A 99 -7.63 -1.00 -9.63
C VAL A 99 -6.33 -1.52 -9.03
N GLY A 100 -5.81 -2.61 -9.61
CA GLY A 100 -4.59 -3.29 -9.19
C GLY A 100 -4.86 -4.65 -8.55
N GLY A 101 -4.31 -5.70 -9.14
CA GLY A 101 -4.46 -7.10 -8.71
C GLY A 101 -3.35 -7.60 -7.80
N GLY A 102 -2.62 -6.71 -7.13
CA GLY A 102 -1.67 -7.05 -6.06
C GLY A 102 -2.36 -7.45 -4.75
N PRO A 103 -1.59 -7.78 -3.68
CA PRO A 103 -2.16 -8.21 -2.40
C PRO A 103 -3.23 -7.27 -1.86
N THR A 104 -2.95 -5.97 -1.79
CA THR A 104 -3.90 -4.96 -1.30
C THR A 104 -5.20 -4.93 -2.10
N GLY A 105 -5.13 -5.00 -3.43
CA GLY A 105 -6.33 -4.99 -4.27
C GLY A 105 -7.16 -6.26 -4.14
N VAL A 106 -6.51 -7.41 -4.00
CA VAL A 106 -7.17 -8.70 -3.77
C VAL A 106 -7.87 -8.72 -2.42
N GLU A 107 -7.21 -8.28 -1.35
CA GLU A 107 -7.79 -8.17 0.00
C GLU A 107 -8.98 -7.20 0.01
N LEU A 108 -8.84 -6.04 -0.63
CA LEU A 108 -9.88 -5.03 -0.69
C LEU A 108 -11.10 -5.51 -1.48
N ALA A 109 -10.90 -6.15 -2.64
CA ALA A 109 -11.97 -6.73 -3.44
C ALA A 109 -12.70 -7.86 -2.68
N GLY A 110 -11.94 -8.71 -1.97
CA GLY A 110 -12.48 -9.75 -1.11
C GLY A 110 -13.34 -9.18 0.02
N ALA A 111 -12.83 -8.18 0.74
CA ALA A 111 -13.57 -7.51 1.81
C ALA A 111 -14.89 -6.88 1.32
N LEU A 112 -14.87 -6.23 0.15
CA LEU A 112 -16.09 -5.71 -0.49
C LEU A 112 -17.07 -6.82 -0.83
N GLY A 113 -16.58 -7.97 -1.32
CA GLY A 113 -17.38 -9.15 -1.60
C GLY A 113 -18.07 -9.69 -0.34
N GLU A 114 -17.34 -9.82 0.75
CA GLU A 114 -17.88 -10.26 2.05
C GLU A 114 -18.90 -9.26 2.62
N ILE A 115 -18.61 -7.97 2.59
CA ILE A 115 -19.51 -6.92 3.05
C ILE A 115 -20.84 -7.00 2.28
N SER A 116 -20.80 -7.09 0.96
CA SER A 116 -21.98 -7.10 0.12
C SER A 116 -22.82 -8.38 0.27
N ARG A 117 -22.19 -9.54 0.46
CA ARG A 117 -22.89 -10.83 0.47
C ARG A 117 -23.36 -11.27 1.83
N TYR A 118 -22.63 -10.91 2.88
CA TYR A 118 -22.88 -11.42 4.23
C TYR A 118 -23.19 -10.32 5.24
N THR A 119 -22.43 -9.22 5.25
CA THR A 119 -22.58 -8.19 6.28
C THR A 119 -23.85 -7.36 6.07
N LEU A 120 -24.16 -6.97 4.83
CA LEU A 120 -25.25 -6.07 4.50
C LEU A 120 -26.51 -6.78 4.00
N GLU A 121 -26.54 -8.11 3.95
CA GLU A 121 -27.62 -8.90 3.33
C GLU A 121 -29.03 -8.50 3.78
N SER A 122 -29.24 -8.19 5.05
CA SER A 122 -30.53 -7.90 5.63
C SER A 122 -30.76 -6.42 6.01
N ASN A 123 -29.82 -5.53 5.66
CA ASN A 123 -29.85 -4.14 6.15
C ASN A 123 -30.72 -3.21 5.29
N PHE A 124 -31.06 -3.61 4.07
CA PHE A 124 -31.76 -2.79 3.08
C PHE A 124 -33.07 -3.42 2.64
N ARG A 125 -34.05 -2.60 2.19
CA ARG A 125 -35.39 -3.02 1.80
C ARG A 125 -35.62 -2.91 0.30
N HIS A 126 -35.00 -1.91 -0.35
CA HIS A 126 -35.27 -1.61 -1.77
C HIS A 126 -34.12 -2.11 -2.66
N ILE A 127 -32.91 -2.28 -2.13
CA ILE A 127 -31.80 -2.88 -2.84
C ILE A 127 -31.47 -4.27 -2.31
N ASN A 128 -30.82 -5.06 -3.16
CA ASN A 128 -30.21 -6.32 -2.75
C ASN A 128 -28.68 -6.17 -2.81
N PRO A 129 -27.98 -6.05 -1.66
CA PRO A 129 -26.52 -5.89 -1.63
C PRO A 129 -25.76 -6.99 -2.36
N LYS A 130 -26.30 -8.22 -2.45
CA LYS A 130 -25.69 -9.33 -3.22
C LYS A 130 -25.60 -9.05 -4.73
N ARG A 131 -26.33 -8.05 -5.25
CA ARG A 131 -26.24 -7.60 -6.64
C ARG A 131 -25.20 -6.52 -6.87
N THR A 132 -24.43 -6.15 -5.83
CA THR A 132 -23.31 -5.25 -5.98
C THR A 132 -22.31 -5.82 -6.98
N ARG A 133 -21.94 -5.00 -7.95
CA ARG A 133 -20.94 -5.34 -8.96
C ARG A 133 -19.57 -4.90 -8.47
N ILE A 134 -18.71 -5.84 -8.17
CA ILE A 134 -17.32 -5.57 -7.77
C ILE A 134 -16.42 -6.01 -8.90
N ILE A 135 -15.60 -5.09 -9.41
CA ILE A 135 -14.67 -5.33 -10.52
C ILE A 135 -13.26 -5.07 -10.03
N LEU A 136 -12.41 -6.11 -10.07
CA LEU A 136 -10.98 -6.00 -9.87
C LEU A 136 -10.30 -5.92 -11.24
N ILE A 137 -9.63 -4.80 -11.52
CA ILE A 137 -8.97 -4.54 -12.81
C ILE A 137 -7.46 -4.63 -12.62
N GLU A 138 -6.83 -5.52 -13.39
CA GLU A 138 -5.38 -5.75 -13.38
C GLU A 138 -4.80 -5.62 -14.79
N ALA A 139 -3.77 -4.80 -14.93
CA ALA A 139 -3.09 -4.58 -16.21
C ALA A 139 -2.28 -5.80 -16.66
N GLY A 140 -1.78 -6.58 -15.71
CA GLY A 140 -1.03 -7.81 -15.96
C GLY A 140 -1.92 -9.00 -16.33
N PRO A 141 -1.29 -10.13 -16.72
CA PRO A 141 -2.01 -11.32 -17.18
C PRO A 141 -2.72 -12.09 -16.05
N ARG A 142 -2.40 -11.83 -14.78
CA ARG A 142 -3.01 -12.47 -13.61
C ARG A 142 -2.90 -11.60 -12.37
N ILE A 143 -3.79 -11.78 -11.41
CA ILE A 143 -3.67 -11.18 -10.08
C ILE A 143 -2.51 -11.82 -9.32
N LEU A 144 -2.02 -11.18 -8.26
CA LEU A 144 -0.94 -11.70 -7.41
C LEU A 144 0.26 -12.21 -8.21
N HIS A 145 0.69 -11.46 -9.23
CA HIS A 145 1.73 -11.88 -10.17
C HIS A 145 3.09 -12.23 -9.52
N ALA A 146 3.34 -11.72 -8.31
CA ALA A 146 4.55 -12.01 -7.54
C ALA A 146 4.52 -13.39 -6.84
N PHE A 147 3.38 -14.05 -6.81
CA PHE A 147 3.17 -15.39 -6.23
C PHE A 147 3.14 -16.46 -7.33
N ASP A 148 3.21 -17.70 -6.94
CA ASP A 148 3.08 -18.84 -7.86
C ASP A 148 1.73 -18.83 -8.59
N ALA A 149 1.71 -19.35 -9.81
CA ALA A 149 0.53 -19.33 -10.66
C ALA A 149 -0.67 -20.03 -10.00
N ASP A 150 -0.45 -21.17 -9.35
CA ASP A 150 -1.49 -21.95 -8.68
C ASP A 150 -2.15 -21.16 -7.53
N LEU A 151 -1.37 -20.38 -6.78
CA LEU A 151 -1.89 -19.51 -5.72
C LEU A 151 -2.72 -18.34 -6.31
N SER A 152 -2.25 -17.76 -7.41
CA SER A 152 -2.98 -16.74 -8.14
C SER A 152 -4.34 -17.25 -8.64
N GLU A 153 -4.38 -18.45 -9.24
CA GLU A 153 -5.62 -19.07 -9.69
C GLU A 153 -6.56 -19.42 -8.54
N HIS A 154 -6.00 -19.89 -7.43
CA HIS A 154 -6.80 -20.17 -6.23
C HIS A 154 -7.45 -18.88 -5.71
N ALA A 155 -6.68 -17.81 -5.55
CA ALA A 155 -7.20 -16.52 -5.11
C ALA A 155 -8.27 -15.97 -6.07
N ALA A 156 -8.09 -16.13 -7.38
CA ALA A 156 -9.08 -15.72 -8.38
C ALA A 156 -10.41 -16.46 -8.17
N ARG A 157 -10.38 -17.79 -8.01
CA ARG A 157 -11.59 -18.60 -7.74
C ARG A 157 -12.29 -18.18 -6.45
N GLU A 158 -11.55 -17.88 -5.37
CA GLU A 158 -12.16 -17.42 -4.13
C GLU A 158 -12.82 -16.04 -4.29
N LEU A 159 -12.18 -15.11 -4.99
CA LEU A 159 -12.77 -13.81 -5.30
C LEU A 159 -14.05 -13.95 -6.15
N GLU A 160 -14.05 -14.82 -7.16
CA GLU A 160 -15.22 -15.09 -7.98
C GLU A 160 -16.39 -15.67 -7.16
N ARG A 161 -16.11 -16.55 -6.19
CA ARG A 161 -17.11 -17.06 -5.23
C ARG A 161 -17.71 -15.94 -4.38
N LEU A 162 -16.92 -14.93 -4.04
CA LEU A 162 -17.37 -13.71 -3.38
C LEU A 162 -18.08 -12.73 -4.33
N GLY A 163 -18.21 -13.07 -5.64
CA GLY A 163 -18.88 -12.28 -6.66
C GLY A 163 -18.07 -11.12 -7.21
N VAL A 164 -16.78 -11.17 -7.05
CA VAL A 164 -15.85 -10.25 -7.71
C VAL A 164 -15.65 -10.69 -9.15
N THR A 165 -15.76 -9.74 -10.09
CA THR A 165 -15.39 -9.95 -11.48
C THR A 165 -13.95 -9.49 -11.69
N ILE A 166 -13.09 -10.36 -12.22
CA ILE A 166 -11.67 -10.05 -12.42
C ILE A 166 -11.43 -9.75 -13.90
N TRP A 167 -10.84 -8.59 -14.18
CA TRP A 167 -10.40 -8.18 -15.52
C TRP A 167 -8.87 -8.13 -15.54
N THR A 168 -8.25 -9.11 -16.13
CA THR A 168 -6.80 -9.15 -16.39
C THR A 168 -6.46 -8.62 -17.77
N ASN A 169 -5.17 -8.35 -18.05
CA ASN A 169 -4.68 -7.74 -19.28
C ASN A 169 -5.43 -6.43 -19.62
N THR A 170 -5.91 -5.72 -18.61
CA THR A 170 -6.76 -4.56 -18.78
C THR A 170 -6.21 -3.39 -17.98
N ALA A 171 -5.70 -2.38 -18.67
CA ALA A 171 -5.22 -1.16 -18.03
C ALA A 171 -6.35 -0.14 -17.88
N VAL A 172 -6.40 0.53 -16.72
CA VAL A 172 -7.21 1.75 -16.55
C VAL A 172 -6.48 2.90 -17.21
N THR A 173 -7.13 3.58 -18.14
CA THR A 173 -6.55 4.70 -18.90
C THR A 173 -7.13 6.05 -18.50
N GLU A 174 -8.25 6.07 -17.78
CA GLU A 174 -8.88 7.28 -17.27
C GLU A 174 -9.66 6.99 -15.99
N VAL A 175 -9.59 7.91 -15.03
CA VAL A 175 -10.41 7.89 -13.80
C VAL A 175 -11.17 9.20 -13.72
N ARG A 176 -12.49 9.12 -13.52
CA ARG A 176 -13.41 10.24 -13.40
C ARG A 176 -14.25 10.09 -12.14
N SER A 177 -14.95 11.15 -11.75
CA SER A 177 -15.87 11.14 -10.60
C SER A 177 -17.08 10.22 -10.76
N ASP A 178 -17.33 9.74 -11.99
CA ASP A 178 -18.47 8.88 -12.34
C ASP A 178 -18.07 7.53 -12.93
N GLY A 179 -16.77 7.17 -12.90
CA GLY A 179 -16.31 5.88 -13.40
C GLY A 179 -14.88 5.87 -13.94
N VAL A 180 -14.53 4.79 -14.61
CA VAL A 180 -13.22 4.61 -15.24
C VAL A 180 -13.37 4.24 -16.71
N THR A 181 -12.29 4.47 -17.48
CA THR A 181 -12.10 3.85 -18.79
C THR A 181 -11.05 2.76 -18.65
N ALA A 182 -11.40 1.53 -19.02
CA ALA A 182 -10.52 0.38 -18.93
C ALA A 182 -10.75 -0.56 -20.13
N GLY A 183 -9.68 -1.01 -20.79
CA GLY A 183 -9.80 -1.87 -21.97
C GLY A 183 -10.62 -1.26 -23.14
N GLY A 184 -10.71 0.06 -23.20
CA GLY A 184 -11.53 0.78 -24.20
C GLY A 184 -13.02 0.90 -23.81
N GLU A 185 -13.44 0.36 -22.69
CA GLU A 185 -14.80 0.46 -22.18
C GLU A 185 -14.93 1.54 -21.10
N ASN A 186 -16.07 2.24 -21.09
CA ASN A 186 -16.43 3.16 -20.03
C ASN A 186 -17.30 2.45 -18.98
N ILE A 187 -16.80 2.33 -17.76
CA ILE A 187 -17.50 1.69 -16.66
C ILE A 187 -17.96 2.78 -15.69
N ARG A 188 -19.26 2.91 -15.53
CA ARG A 188 -19.84 3.84 -14.55
C ARG A 188 -19.80 3.26 -13.16
N ALA A 189 -19.24 4.00 -12.22
CA ALA A 189 -19.11 3.63 -10.80
C ALA A 189 -18.90 4.88 -9.95
N ARG A 190 -19.35 4.86 -8.71
CA ARG A 190 -19.14 5.96 -7.75
C ARG A 190 -18.08 5.61 -6.70
N THR A 191 -17.69 4.36 -6.62
CA THR A 191 -16.60 3.91 -5.74
C THR A 191 -15.50 3.31 -6.60
N ILE A 192 -14.40 4.01 -6.67
CA ILE A 192 -13.17 3.59 -7.34
C ILE A 192 -12.07 3.59 -6.28
N LEU A 193 -11.35 2.50 -6.14
CA LEU A 193 -10.32 2.30 -5.13
C LEU A 193 -9.01 1.97 -5.84
N TRP A 194 -7.93 2.67 -5.46
CA TRP A 194 -6.64 2.53 -6.11
C TRP A 194 -5.70 1.65 -5.30
N ALA A 195 -5.35 0.51 -5.84
CA ALA A 195 -4.39 -0.44 -5.28
C ALA A 195 -3.27 -0.79 -6.28
N ALA A 196 -3.15 0.00 -7.37
CA ALA A 196 -2.16 -0.20 -8.43
C ALA A 196 -0.97 0.73 -8.23
N GLY A 197 0.21 0.11 -8.12
CA GLY A 197 1.45 0.87 -8.02
C GLY A 197 1.75 1.41 -6.62
N VAL A 198 2.99 1.20 -6.23
CA VAL A 198 3.54 1.67 -4.94
C VAL A 198 4.85 2.38 -5.25
N LEU A 199 5.07 3.53 -4.64
CA LEU A 199 6.31 4.28 -4.68
C LEU A 199 6.90 4.39 -3.28
N GLY A 200 8.22 4.35 -3.17
CA GLY A 200 8.90 4.71 -1.94
C GLY A 200 8.48 6.12 -1.48
N ASN A 201 8.42 6.31 -0.18
CA ASN A 201 8.01 7.58 0.41
C ASN A 201 8.81 8.76 -0.17
N GLY A 202 8.15 9.90 -0.36
CA GLY A 202 8.77 11.13 -0.90
C GLY A 202 10.00 11.61 -0.11
N MET A 203 10.10 11.26 1.17
CA MET A 203 11.24 11.50 2.03
C MET A 203 12.54 10.93 1.46
N ASN A 204 12.49 9.81 0.72
CA ASN A 204 13.66 9.17 0.11
C ASN A 204 14.46 10.13 -0.78
N ARG A 205 13.78 11.07 -1.44
CA ARG A 205 14.43 12.06 -2.32
C ARG A 205 15.28 13.05 -1.53
N THR A 206 14.96 13.30 -0.26
CA THR A 206 15.73 14.24 0.59
C THR A 206 17.05 13.63 1.05
N LEU A 207 17.21 12.33 0.93
CA LEU A 207 18.45 11.64 1.31
C LEU A 207 19.62 11.89 0.34
N GLY A 208 19.34 12.28 -0.91
CA GLY A 208 20.39 12.51 -1.91
C GLY A 208 21.19 11.24 -2.26
N VAL A 209 20.53 10.06 -2.23
CA VAL A 209 21.10 8.75 -2.60
C VAL A 209 20.40 8.18 -3.83
N GLU A 210 20.97 7.15 -4.42
CA GLU A 210 20.37 6.46 -5.54
C GLU A 210 19.06 5.75 -5.13
N LEU A 211 18.04 5.91 -5.97
CA LEU A 211 16.74 5.30 -5.80
C LEU A 211 16.47 4.32 -6.96
N ASP A 212 15.72 3.27 -6.68
CA ASP A 212 15.24 2.38 -7.75
C ASP A 212 14.07 3.00 -8.54
N ARG A 213 13.57 2.26 -9.55
CA ARG A 213 12.46 2.72 -10.40
C ARG A 213 11.15 2.99 -9.63
N GLN A 214 11.02 2.43 -8.44
CA GLN A 214 9.87 2.65 -7.55
C GLN A 214 10.17 3.73 -6.49
N SER A 215 11.24 4.54 -6.66
CA SER A 215 11.69 5.56 -5.70
C SER A 215 12.04 4.99 -4.32
N ARG A 216 12.39 3.70 -4.23
CA ARG A 216 12.88 3.07 -3.00
C ARG A 216 14.38 3.29 -2.88
N VAL A 217 14.86 3.44 -1.67
CA VAL A 217 16.30 3.62 -1.38
C VAL A 217 17.02 2.30 -1.60
N ILE A 218 18.05 2.31 -2.45
CA ILE A 218 18.97 1.17 -2.61
C ILE A 218 19.87 1.13 -1.38
N VAL A 219 19.74 0.06 -0.58
CA VAL A 219 20.43 -0.08 0.70
C VAL A 219 21.60 -1.08 0.60
N GLU A 220 22.57 -0.91 1.51
CA GLU A 220 23.68 -1.82 1.70
C GLU A 220 23.24 -3.16 2.33
N ALA A 221 24.16 -4.11 2.40
CA ALA A 221 23.89 -5.45 2.93
C ALA A 221 23.39 -5.47 4.38
N ASP A 222 23.73 -4.47 5.18
CA ASP A 222 23.30 -4.32 6.58
C ASP A 222 22.09 -3.41 6.75
N MET A 223 21.45 -3.01 5.65
CA MET A 223 20.30 -2.09 5.54
C MET A 223 20.66 -0.62 5.76
N SER A 224 21.95 -0.24 5.89
CA SER A 224 22.36 1.15 5.88
C SER A 224 22.28 1.74 4.46
N ILE A 225 22.34 3.06 4.36
CA ILE A 225 22.46 3.73 3.06
C ILE A 225 23.93 3.99 2.69
N PRO A 226 24.27 4.02 1.39
CA PRO A 226 25.61 4.35 0.94
C PRO A 226 26.12 5.66 1.57
N GLU A 227 27.39 5.69 1.95
CA GLU A 227 28.09 6.85 2.53
C GLU A 227 27.54 7.38 3.87
N SER A 228 26.54 6.73 4.45
CA SER A 228 25.98 7.08 5.77
C SER A 228 25.62 5.82 6.56
N PRO A 229 26.63 5.16 7.15
CA PRO A 229 26.42 3.89 7.84
C PRO A 229 25.57 3.99 9.11
N ASP A 230 25.29 5.18 9.59
CA ASP A 230 24.44 5.50 10.71
C ASP A 230 22.96 5.72 10.33
N VAL A 231 22.63 5.69 9.03
CA VAL A 231 21.26 5.84 8.53
C VAL A 231 20.80 4.55 7.88
N PHE A 232 19.71 4.00 8.36
CA PHE A 232 19.12 2.75 7.88
C PHE A 232 17.76 3.00 7.27
N VAL A 233 17.42 2.22 6.24
CA VAL A 233 16.10 2.26 5.61
C VAL A 233 15.51 0.85 5.62
N VAL A 234 14.28 0.72 6.08
CA VAL A 234 13.59 -0.57 6.24
C VAL A 234 12.16 -0.54 5.71
N GLY A 235 11.61 -1.72 5.43
CA GLY A 235 10.23 -1.87 4.93
C GLY A 235 10.09 -1.46 3.47
N ASP A 236 8.90 -1.01 3.11
CA ASP A 236 8.49 -0.81 1.71
C ASP A 236 9.24 0.32 0.99
N GLN A 237 9.93 1.18 1.73
CA GLN A 237 10.76 2.23 1.15
C GLN A 237 12.21 1.79 0.87
N ALA A 238 12.61 0.58 1.28
CA ALA A 238 13.94 0.01 1.02
C ALA A 238 13.93 -0.89 -0.22
N SER A 239 14.91 -0.73 -1.09
CA SER A 239 15.21 -1.66 -2.18
C SER A 239 16.38 -2.53 -1.77
N PHE A 240 16.14 -3.77 -1.42
CA PHE A 240 17.13 -4.73 -0.99
C PHE A 240 17.01 -6.06 -1.74
N SER A 241 18.11 -6.54 -2.26
CA SER A 241 18.23 -7.87 -2.87
C SER A 241 19.37 -8.64 -2.23
N HIS A 242 19.14 -9.90 -1.86
CA HIS A 242 20.15 -10.81 -1.38
C HIS A 242 20.22 -12.10 -2.21
N THR A 243 19.39 -12.17 -3.25
CA THR A 243 19.32 -13.32 -4.17
C THR A 243 20.19 -13.08 -5.40
N ALA A 244 20.69 -14.17 -5.99
CA ALA A 244 21.58 -14.11 -7.16
C ALA A 244 20.88 -13.53 -8.41
N ASP A 245 19.55 -13.53 -8.46
CA ASP A 245 18.76 -12.95 -9.56
C ASP A 245 18.60 -11.41 -9.46
N GLY A 246 19.12 -10.81 -8.38
CA GLY A 246 19.09 -9.36 -8.17
C GLY A 246 17.71 -8.77 -7.95
N LYS A 247 16.67 -9.59 -7.76
CA LYS A 247 15.33 -9.08 -7.50
C LYS A 247 15.23 -8.52 -6.08
N ALA A 248 14.68 -7.32 -5.98
CA ALA A 248 14.41 -6.73 -4.68
C ALA A 248 13.30 -7.49 -3.96
N LEU A 249 13.42 -7.59 -2.64
CA LEU A 249 12.38 -8.17 -1.80
C LEU A 249 11.06 -7.41 -1.97
N PRO A 250 9.93 -8.10 -1.93
CA PRO A 250 8.61 -7.46 -2.02
C PRO A 250 8.31 -6.64 -0.77
N GLY A 251 7.46 -5.61 -0.92
CA GLY A 251 6.92 -4.83 0.21
C GLY A 251 5.88 -5.65 0.97
N LEU A 252 6.34 -6.44 1.93
CA LEU A 252 5.52 -7.30 2.77
C LEU A 252 5.85 -7.08 4.25
N ALA A 253 4.83 -7.16 5.11
CA ALA A 253 5.01 -7.01 6.55
C ALA A 253 6.06 -7.96 7.16
N PRO A 254 6.15 -9.26 6.79
CA PRO A 254 7.23 -10.15 7.27
C PRO A 254 8.63 -9.66 6.91
N VAL A 255 8.81 -9.06 5.73
CA VAL A 255 10.10 -8.47 5.30
C VAL A 255 10.43 -7.28 6.20
N ALA A 256 9.53 -6.31 6.32
CA ALA A 256 9.72 -5.11 7.13
C ALA A 256 10.04 -5.44 8.61
N ILE A 257 9.31 -6.41 9.19
CA ILE A 257 9.54 -6.86 10.58
C ILE A 257 10.94 -7.46 10.75
N GLN A 258 11.39 -8.29 9.80
CA GLN A 258 12.72 -8.90 9.88
C GLN A 258 13.82 -7.87 9.70
N GLN A 259 13.67 -6.93 8.74
CA GLN A 259 14.60 -5.82 8.53
C GLN A 259 14.73 -4.95 9.78
N GLY A 260 13.63 -4.48 10.36
CA GLY A 260 13.66 -3.66 11.57
C GLY A 260 14.33 -4.36 12.76
N LYS A 261 14.03 -5.66 12.98
CA LYS A 261 14.69 -6.47 14.02
C LYS A 261 16.18 -6.64 13.74
N HIS A 262 16.58 -6.77 12.49
CA HIS A 262 17.96 -6.93 12.10
C HIS A 262 18.75 -5.64 12.33
N VAL A 263 18.24 -4.50 11.89
CA VAL A 263 18.86 -3.18 12.10
C VAL A 263 19.04 -2.90 13.60
N ALA A 264 18.02 -3.15 14.42
CA ALA A 264 18.13 -2.99 15.88
C ALA A 264 19.25 -3.85 16.47
N LYS A 265 19.40 -5.11 16.02
CA LYS A 265 20.51 -5.99 16.46
C LYS A 265 21.88 -5.47 16.01
N ASN A 266 21.99 -4.95 14.80
CA ASN A 266 23.23 -4.39 14.28
C ASN A 266 23.66 -3.13 15.04
N ILE A 267 22.73 -2.20 15.32
CA ILE A 267 23.01 -1.02 16.15
C ILE A 267 23.49 -1.43 17.55
N ILE A 268 22.80 -2.37 18.21
CA ILE A 268 23.19 -2.87 19.52
C ILE A 268 24.56 -3.57 19.48
N ALA A 269 24.88 -4.29 18.42
CA ALA A 269 26.17 -4.94 18.26
C ALA A 269 27.30 -3.90 18.13
N GLU A 270 27.09 -2.89 17.30
CA GLU A 270 28.06 -1.81 17.08
C GLU A 270 28.31 -0.98 18.33
N VAL A 271 27.28 -0.60 19.09
CA VAL A 271 27.42 0.08 20.38
C VAL A 271 28.23 -0.76 21.38
N LYS A 272 28.23 -2.08 21.24
CA LYS A 272 29.04 -3.03 22.04
C LYS A 272 30.42 -3.33 21.42
N GLY A 273 30.84 -2.59 20.37
CA GLY A 273 32.12 -2.79 19.70
C GLY A 273 32.19 -4.06 18.84
N LYS A 274 31.04 -4.60 18.41
CA LYS A 274 30.97 -5.78 17.53
C LYS A 274 30.64 -5.36 16.09
N GLU A 275 31.06 -6.18 15.14
CA GLU A 275 30.74 -5.97 13.73
C GLU A 275 29.25 -6.18 13.41
N ARG A 276 28.76 -5.41 12.47
CA ARG A 276 27.42 -5.59 11.88
C ARG A 276 27.40 -6.83 10.98
N LYS A 277 26.22 -7.38 10.81
CA LYS A 277 25.98 -8.55 9.95
C LYS A 277 25.13 -8.16 8.75
N PRO A 278 25.31 -8.81 7.60
CA PRO A 278 24.40 -8.64 6.48
C PRO A 278 23.00 -9.18 6.82
N PHE A 279 21.97 -8.54 6.24
CA PHE A 279 20.59 -8.98 6.35
C PHE A 279 20.36 -10.17 5.42
N VAL A 280 19.67 -11.16 5.92
CA VAL A 280 19.17 -12.31 5.16
C VAL A 280 17.71 -12.50 5.51
N TYR A 281 16.85 -12.42 4.50
CA TYR A 281 15.42 -12.68 4.67
C TYR A 281 15.17 -14.17 4.77
N PHE A 282 14.36 -14.56 5.71
CA PHE A 282 13.87 -15.92 5.87
C PHE A 282 12.37 -15.95 5.56
N ASP A 283 12.02 -16.58 4.45
CA ASP A 283 10.64 -16.81 4.10
C ASP A 283 10.06 -17.94 4.99
N LYS A 284 8.90 -17.67 5.55
CA LYS A 284 8.22 -18.64 6.44
C LYS A 284 7.11 -19.41 5.73
N GLY A 285 6.88 -19.10 4.44
CA GLY A 285 5.75 -19.61 3.67
C GLY A 285 4.53 -18.74 3.79
#